data_d5e698b8a3ea0621ded95cb17d0f0d51
#
_entry.id   d5e698b8a3ea0621ded95cb17d0f0d51
#
_cell.length_a   1.000
_cell.length_b   1.000
_cell.length_c   1.000
_cell.angle_alpha   90.00
_cell.angle_beta   90.00
_cell.angle_gamma   90.00
#
_symmetry.space_group_name_H-M   'P 1'
#
loop_
_entity.id
_entity.type
_entity.pdbx_description
1 polymer ?
#
loop_
_entity_poly.entity_id
_entity_poly.type
_entity_poly.pdbx_seq_one_letter_code
_entity_poly.pdbx_strand_id
1 'polypeptide(L)'
;MITLVIPVYNEEILIEELFKRVQSSMNVIGEDYEVILVDDGSHDNTLLALKRCNEKDRRFKALALSRNFGHQAAYTAGLTYAKGNYIAMMDGDLQDPPELLNDMFKKLKTEEVDIVYGKRNARNEKFTKQVFIKLFHLIFKKFSNLENIQNVGNFSIMKRNALEAFLSMQEKNRYLPGLRSFIGFKQGFVEYSRPERAMGEPKMSFMKLVGLGFDAIFSFSNLPVKICLYSGLTGILLIILALLYIAIGKITGLAPLGWSSIILSIYFIGSVQLLSIGVLGEYIFRIYKETQSRPIFIVSKFIE
;
A
#
# COMPACT_ATOMS: atom_id res chain seq x y z
N MET A 1 25.73 -5.02 9.21
CA MET A 1 24.74 -4.39 10.11
C MET A 1 23.37 -4.42 9.45
N ILE A 2 22.34 -4.79 10.21
CA ILE A 2 20.94 -4.83 9.79
C ILE A 2 20.18 -3.69 10.47
N THR A 3 19.31 -2.97 9.77
CA THR A 3 18.30 -2.07 10.37
C THR A 3 16.94 -2.72 10.27
N LEU A 4 16.21 -2.86 11.38
CA LEU A 4 14.82 -3.28 11.41
C LEU A 4 13.92 -2.08 11.69
N VAL A 5 12.97 -1.80 10.80
CA VAL A 5 12.00 -0.69 10.92
C VAL A 5 10.64 -1.23 11.28
N ILE A 6 10.06 -0.72 12.38
CA ILE A 6 8.76 -1.15 12.91
C ILE A 6 7.92 0.08 13.25
N PRO A 7 6.88 0.42 12.49
CA PRO A 7 5.92 1.45 12.86
C PRO A 7 4.96 0.93 13.93
N VAL A 8 4.64 1.78 14.89
CA VAL A 8 3.69 1.52 15.98
C VAL A 8 2.75 2.70 16.16
N TYR A 9 1.51 2.43 16.58
CA TYR A 9 0.52 3.46 16.87
C TYR A 9 -0.49 2.95 17.89
N ASN A 10 -0.51 3.53 19.10
CA ASN A 10 -1.34 3.10 20.22
C ASN A 10 -1.20 1.58 20.49
N GLU A 11 0.03 1.15 20.75
CA GLU A 11 0.40 -0.25 20.98
C GLU A 11 1.14 -0.44 22.34
N GLU A 12 0.88 0.43 23.33
CA GLU A 12 1.53 0.43 24.65
C GLU A 12 1.68 -0.98 25.24
N ILE A 13 0.62 -1.79 25.15
CA ILE A 13 0.56 -3.12 25.77
C ILE A 13 1.49 -4.13 25.05
N LEU A 14 1.71 -3.96 23.74
CA LEU A 14 2.47 -4.91 22.93
C LEU A 14 3.98 -4.62 22.88
N ILE A 15 4.42 -3.41 23.25
CA ILE A 15 5.81 -2.97 23.09
C ILE A 15 6.80 -3.88 23.83
N GLU A 16 6.50 -4.30 25.06
CA GLU A 16 7.41 -5.13 25.87
C GLU A 16 7.60 -6.53 25.24
N GLU A 17 6.53 -7.12 24.74
CA GLU A 17 6.58 -8.42 24.05
C GLU A 17 7.29 -8.29 22.69
N LEU A 18 7.00 -7.24 21.94
CA LEU A 18 7.66 -6.91 20.68
C LEU A 18 9.17 -6.76 20.88
N PHE A 19 9.58 -6.01 21.91
CA PHE A 19 10.99 -5.82 22.26
C PHE A 19 11.70 -7.16 22.51
N LYS A 20 11.14 -8.03 23.37
CA LYS A 20 11.74 -9.32 23.71
C LYS A 20 11.88 -10.23 22.49
N ARG A 21 10.82 -10.35 21.70
CA ARG A 21 10.84 -11.24 20.52
C ARG A 21 11.79 -10.75 19.45
N VAL A 22 11.78 -9.44 19.15
CA VAL A 22 12.69 -8.83 18.19
C VAL A 22 14.14 -8.97 18.66
N GLN A 23 14.44 -8.66 19.92
CA GLN A 23 15.80 -8.81 20.47
C GLN A 23 16.32 -10.24 20.35
N SER A 24 15.49 -11.22 20.73
CA SER A 24 15.84 -12.65 20.59
C SER A 24 16.13 -13.03 19.14
N SER A 25 15.25 -12.65 18.22
CA SER A 25 15.37 -12.97 16.79
C SER A 25 16.59 -12.31 16.16
N MET A 26 16.86 -11.05 16.46
CA MET A 26 18.02 -10.33 15.93
C MET A 26 19.35 -10.89 16.46
N ASN A 27 19.38 -11.30 17.74
CA ASN A 27 20.57 -11.95 18.32
C ASN A 27 20.89 -13.31 17.66
N VAL A 28 19.87 -14.07 17.22
CA VAL A 28 20.05 -15.34 16.50
C VAL A 28 20.71 -15.14 15.13
N ILE A 29 20.46 -14.00 14.48
CA ILE A 29 21.07 -13.69 13.17
C ILE A 29 22.59 -13.48 13.29
N GLY A 30 23.08 -12.99 14.45
CA GLY A 30 24.52 -12.86 14.74
C GLY A 30 25.22 -11.72 14.01
N GLU A 31 24.48 -10.81 13.38
CA GLU A 31 25.01 -9.58 12.76
C GLU A 31 24.77 -8.37 13.68
N ASP A 32 25.61 -7.35 13.53
CA ASP A 32 25.31 -6.05 14.15
C ASP A 32 23.97 -5.54 13.67
N TYR A 33 23.15 -4.97 14.58
CA TYR A 33 21.84 -4.48 14.23
C TYR A 33 21.41 -3.23 14.99
N GLU A 34 20.50 -2.51 14.41
CA GLU A 34 19.67 -1.47 15.04
C GLU A 34 18.20 -1.74 14.75
N VAL A 35 17.33 -1.34 15.67
CA VAL A 35 15.87 -1.39 15.53
C VAL A 35 15.32 0.02 15.64
N ILE A 36 14.63 0.50 14.63
CA ILE A 36 13.97 1.82 14.63
C ILE A 36 12.47 1.60 14.83
N LEU A 37 12.01 1.85 16.04
CA LEU A 37 10.60 1.83 16.41
C LEU A 37 10.01 3.21 16.11
N VAL A 38 9.09 3.31 15.14
CA VAL A 38 8.53 4.58 14.69
C VAL A 38 7.15 4.78 15.31
N ASP A 39 7.04 5.72 16.25
CA ASP A 39 5.77 6.12 16.84
C ASP A 39 5.04 7.11 15.92
N ASP A 40 3.94 6.67 15.33
CA ASP A 40 3.12 7.47 14.43
C ASP A 40 2.16 8.41 15.19
N GLY A 41 2.70 9.14 16.17
CA GLY A 41 1.96 10.13 16.95
C GLY A 41 0.91 9.49 17.89
N SER A 42 1.28 8.49 18.66
CA SER A 42 0.40 7.82 19.63
C SER A 42 -0.12 8.78 20.69
N HIS A 43 -1.33 8.49 21.18
CA HIS A 43 -1.99 9.25 22.25
C HIS A 43 -1.94 8.55 23.62
N ASP A 44 -1.50 7.28 23.65
CA ASP A 44 -1.27 6.46 24.84
C ASP A 44 0.20 6.54 25.31
N ASN A 45 0.61 5.64 26.22
CA ASN A 45 2.00 5.60 26.70
C ASN A 45 2.97 4.85 25.77
N THR A 46 2.62 4.60 24.48
CA THR A 46 3.50 3.91 23.53
C THR A 46 4.89 4.54 23.49
N LEU A 47 4.99 5.87 23.32
CA LEU A 47 6.29 6.55 23.27
C LEU A 47 7.11 6.38 24.56
N LEU A 48 6.46 6.34 25.72
CA LEU A 48 7.13 6.09 27.00
C LEU A 48 7.68 4.67 27.06
N ALA A 49 6.89 3.69 26.58
CA ALA A 49 7.34 2.30 26.49
C ALA A 49 8.54 2.15 25.54
N LEU A 50 8.54 2.84 24.38
CA LEU A 50 9.68 2.85 23.46
C LEU A 50 10.96 3.42 24.09
N LYS A 51 10.84 4.49 24.90
CA LYS A 51 11.98 5.04 25.64
C LYS A 51 12.59 4.02 26.59
N ARG A 52 11.74 3.29 27.34
CA ARG A 52 12.19 2.21 28.24
C ARG A 52 12.91 1.08 27.47
N CYS A 53 12.47 0.75 26.26
CA CYS A 53 13.18 -0.22 25.42
C CYS A 53 14.57 0.29 25.02
N ASN A 54 14.71 1.55 24.65
CA ASN A 54 16.02 2.17 24.35
C ASN A 54 16.94 2.23 25.57
N GLU A 55 16.39 2.49 26.77
CA GLU A 55 17.18 2.47 28.02
C GLU A 55 17.71 1.06 28.36
N LYS A 56 16.94 0.00 28.05
CA LYS A 56 17.35 -1.39 28.24
C LYS A 56 18.39 -1.85 27.20
N ASP A 57 18.25 -1.40 25.96
CA ASP A 57 19.13 -1.75 24.85
C ASP A 57 19.21 -0.59 23.83
N ARG A 58 20.35 0.08 23.75
CA ARG A 58 20.59 1.25 22.88
C ARG A 58 20.47 0.95 21.39
N ARG A 59 20.46 -0.31 21.00
CA ARG A 59 20.19 -0.70 19.61
C ARG A 59 18.73 -0.47 19.21
N PHE A 60 17.81 -0.36 20.18
CA PHE A 60 16.40 -0.01 19.96
C PHE A 60 16.22 1.50 20.07
N LYS A 61 16.07 2.15 18.93
CA LYS A 61 15.88 3.59 18.77
C LYS A 61 14.40 3.92 18.64
N ALA A 62 13.97 5.06 19.17
CA ALA A 62 12.58 5.52 19.04
C ALA A 62 12.50 6.79 18.21
N LEU A 63 11.77 6.74 17.10
CA LEU A 63 11.50 7.86 16.22
C LEU A 63 10.03 8.28 16.38
N ALA A 64 9.78 9.43 17.01
CA ALA A 64 8.42 9.92 17.22
C ALA A 64 8.04 10.95 16.14
N LEU A 65 6.91 10.74 15.48
CA LEU A 65 6.33 11.71 14.56
C LEU A 65 5.51 12.77 15.31
N SER A 66 5.37 13.97 14.72
CA SER A 66 4.67 15.09 15.38
C SER A 66 3.16 14.89 15.50
N ARG A 67 2.56 14.01 14.71
CA ARG A 67 1.17 13.56 14.74
C ARG A 67 1.04 12.25 13.98
N ASN A 68 -0.15 11.67 13.92
CA ASN A 68 -0.42 10.55 13.03
C ASN A 68 -0.37 11.00 11.57
N PHE A 69 0.59 10.48 10.80
CA PHE A 69 0.76 10.66 9.35
C PHE A 69 0.32 9.44 8.56
N GLY A 70 0.08 8.32 9.24
CA GLY A 70 -0.34 7.05 8.67
C GLY A 70 0.83 6.06 8.48
N HIS A 71 0.46 4.81 8.47
CA HIS A 71 1.38 3.66 8.50
C HIS A 71 2.48 3.70 7.42
N GLN A 72 2.16 4.13 6.20
CA GLN A 72 3.13 4.22 5.10
C GLN A 72 4.15 5.35 5.32
N ALA A 73 3.69 6.47 5.88
CA ALA A 73 4.56 7.59 6.23
C ALA A 73 5.50 7.22 7.39
N ALA A 74 5.01 6.49 8.40
CA ALA A 74 5.82 6.00 9.51
C ALA A 74 6.92 5.04 9.03
N TYR A 75 6.61 4.09 8.14
CA TYR A 75 7.64 3.28 7.49
C TYR A 75 8.66 4.14 6.75
N THR A 76 8.19 5.09 5.92
CA THR A 76 9.09 5.97 5.17
C THR A 76 10.03 6.74 6.10
N ALA A 77 9.52 7.23 7.24
CA ALA A 77 10.34 7.89 8.25
C ALA A 77 11.44 6.96 8.78
N GLY A 78 11.09 5.77 9.26
CA GLY A 78 12.08 4.82 9.77
C GLY A 78 13.12 4.42 8.71
N LEU A 79 12.68 4.18 7.48
CA LEU A 79 13.56 3.83 6.36
C LEU A 79 14.54 4.95 6.00
N THR A 80 14.13 6.21 6.14
CA THR A 80 15.01 7.37 5.91
C THR A 80 16.13 7.46 6.94
N TYR A 81 15.87 7.03 8.18
CA TYR A 81 16.87 7.03 9.27
C TYR A 81 17.67 5.73 9.38
N ALA A 82 17.36 4.71 8.58
CA ALA A 82 18.04 3.41 8.59
C ALA A 82 19.50 3.53 8.15
N LYS A 83 20.44 3.01 8.95
CA LYS A 83 21.90 3.09 8.70
C LYS A 83 22.50 1.76 8.20
N GLY A 84 21.80 0.62 8.34
CA GLY A 84 22.27 -0.71 7.98
C GLY A 84 22.49 -0.95 6.49
N ASN A 85 23.27 -1.96 6.15
CA ASN A 85 23.45 -2.42 4.76
C ASN A 85 22.28 -3.30 4.29
N TYR A 86 21.56 -3.88 5.25
CA TYR A 86 20.35 -4.67 5.05
C TYR A 86 19.24 -4.03 5.85
N ILE A 87 18.09 -3.84 5.24
CA ILE A 87 16.98 -3.14 5.86
C ILE A 87 15.75 -4.05 5.89
N ALA A 88 15.30 -4.38 7.08
CA ALA A 88 14.10 -5.17 7.31
C ALA A 88 12.93 -4.26 7.70
N MET A 89 11.73 -4.65 7.28
CA MET A 89 10.46 -4.00 7.59
C MET A 89 9.52 -5.02 8.21
N MET A 90 8.85 -4.67 9.31
CA MET A 90 7.90 -5.53 10.01
C MET A 90 6.80 -4.70 10.67
N ASP A 91 5.55 -5.20 10.65
CA ASP A 91 4.45 -4.56 11.38
C ASP A 91 4.58 -4.80 12.89
N GLY A 92 4.22 -3.81 13.72
CA GLY A 92 4.37 -3.86 15.18
C GLY A 92 3.30 -4.70 15.91
N ASP A 93 2.35 -5.32 15.19
CA ASP A 93 1.21 -6.08 15.77
C ASP A 93 1.53 -7.57 16.05
N LEU A 94 2.81 -7.97 15.90
CA LEU A 94 3.31 -9.34 16.09
C LEU A 94 2.65 -10.41 15.21
N GLN A 95 1.91 -10.02 14.18
CA GLN A 95 1.36 -10.95 13.19
C GLN A 95 2.41 -11.40 12.17
N ASP A 96 3.45 -10.62 11.98
CA ASP A 96 4.62 -10.99 11.19
C ASP A 96 5.69 -11.52 12.17
N PRO A 97 6.11 -12.80 12.07
CA PRO A 97 7.01 -13.41 13.05
C PRO A 97 8.43 -12.88 12.87
N PRO A 98 9.03 -12.19 13.86
CA PRO A 98 10.41 -11.70 13.77
C PRO A 98 11.44 -12.82 13.62
N GLU A 99 11.10 -14.04 14.04
CA GLU A 99 11.93 -15.25 13.94
C GLU A 99 12.25 -15.59 12.48
N LEU A 100 11.36 -15.24 11.55
CA LEU A 100 11.52 -15.48 10.12
C LEU A 100 12.59 -14.60 9.47
N LEU A 101 12.97 -13.49 10.12
CA LEU A 101 14.00 -12.58 9.62
C LEU A 101 15.34 -13.28 9.38
N ASN A 102 15.68 -14.30 10.18
CA ASN A 102 16.88 -15.07 10.00
C ASN A 102 16.88 -15.84 8.66
N ASP A 103 15.77 -16.49 8.32
CA ASP A 103 15.66 -17.24 7.06
C ASP A 103 15.61 -16.32 5.86
N MET A 104 14.91 -15.17 5.99
CA MET A 104 14.89 -14.14 4.96
C MET A 104 16.28 -13.55 4.72
N PHE A 105 17.04 -13.29 5.79
CA PHE A 105 18.39 -12.76 5.70
C PHE A 105 19.37 -13.77 5.08
N LYS A 106 19.29 -15.07 5.47
CA LYS A 106 20.07 -16.14 4.84
C LYS A 106 19.81 -16.20 3.35
N LYS A 107 18.52 -16.19 2.96
CA LYS A 107 18.11 -16.21 1.55
C LYS A 107 18.66 -15.01 0.79
N LEU A 108 18.62 -13.80 1.37
CA LEU A 108 19.17 -12.58 0.77
C LEU A 108 20.69 -12.65 0.55
N LYS A 109 21.42 -13.40 1.42
CA LYS A 109 22.87 -13.59 1.31
C LYS A 109 23.26 -14.72 0.36
N THR A 110 22.50 -15.82 0.33
CA THR A 110 22.86 -17.03 -0.43
C THR A 110 22.34 -17.02 -1.86
N GLU A 111 21.21 -16.37 -2.11
CA GLU A 111 20.62 -16.25 -3.44
C GLU A 111 20.98 -14.88 -4.04
N GLU A 112 21.03 -14.82 -5.38
CA GLU A 112 21.24 -13.56 -6.11
C GLU A 112 19.97 -12.70 -6.14
N VAL A 113 19.40 -12.40 -4.96
CA VAL A 113 18.22 -11.54 -4.80
C VAL A 113 18.58 -10.28 -4.03
N ASP A 114 17.82 -9.23 -4.23
CA ASP A 114 18.04 -7.91 -3.60
C ASP A 114 16.97 -7.58 -2.58
N ILE A 115 15.80 -8.21 -2.70
CA ILE A 115 14.67 -8.07 -1.78
C ILE A 115 14.09 -9.45 -1.50
N VAL A 116 13.84 -9.77 -0.23
CA VAL A 116 13.12 -10.98 0.19
C VAL A 116 11.86 -10.57 0.92
N TYR A 117 10.73 -11.09 0.49
CA TYR A 117 9.42 -10.84 1.09
C TYR A 117 8.94 -12.02 1.92
N GLY A 118 8.28 -11.73 3.02
CA GLY A 118 7.40 -12.68 3.67
C GLY A 118 6.11 -12.82 2.87
N LYS A 119 5.87 -13.98 2.27
CA LYS A 119 4.66 -14.30 1.52
C LYS A 119 3.71 -15.08 2.42
N ARG A 120 2.52 -14.53 2.62
CA ARG A 120 1.49 -15.14 3.46
C ARG A 120 0.83 -16.30 2.73
N ASN A 121 0.76 -17.46 3.38
CA ASN A 121 -0.04 -18.58 2.89
C ASN A 121 -1.52 -18.17 2.87
N ALA A 122 -2.26 -18.60 1.82
CA ALA A 122 -3.65 -18.24 1.64
C ALA A 122 -4.49 -18.64 2.86
N ARG A 123 -5.21 -17.69 3.46
CA ARG A 123 -6.19 -17.96 4.53
C ARG A 123 -7.48 -18.52 3.95
N ASN A 124 -8.14 -19.38 4.70
CA ASN A 124 -9.56 -19.73 4.52
C ASN A 124 -10.43 -18.51 4.93
N GLU A 125 -10.45 -17.46 4.11
CA GLU A 125 -11.35 -16.31 4.33
C GLU A 125 -12.76 -16.62 3.84
N LYS A 126 -13.77 -15.92 4.39
CA LYS A 126 -15.18 -16.07 3.95
C LYS A 126 -15.28 -15.90 2.43
N PHE A 127 -16.03 -16.78 1.78
CA PHE A 127 -16.16 -16.90 0.32
C PHE A 127 -16.43 -15.56 -0.40
N THR A 128 -17.28 -14.69 0.16
CA THR A 128 -17.60 -13.37 -0.39
C THR A 128 -16.38 -12.43 -0.45
N LYS A 129 -15.53 -12.46 0.60
CA LYS A 129 -14.31 -11.66 0.66
C LYS A 129 -13.23 -12.18 -0.29
N GLN A 130 -13.15 -13.52 -0.45
CA GLN A 130 -12.25 -14.15 -1.42
C GLN A 130 -12.57 -13.77 -2.86
N VAL A 131 -13.85 -13.72 -3.24
CA VAL A 131 -14.30 -13.33 -4.59
C VAL A 131 -13.91 -11.89 -4.87
N PHE A 132 -14.14 -10.96 -3.90
CA PHE A 132 -13.78 -9.56 -4.05
C PHE A 132 -12.26 -9.37 -4.17
N ILE A 133 -11.48 -10.06 -3.34
CA ILE A 133 -10.01 -10.02 -3.38
C ILE A 133 -9.49 -10.60 -4.72
N LYS A 134 -10.03 -11.72 -5.18
CA LYS A 134 -9.65 -12.32 -6.48
C LYS A 134 -9.97 -11.38 -7.64
N LEU A 135 -11.17 -10.78 -7.65
CA LEU A 135 -11.56 -9.82 -8.68
C LEU A 135 -10.66 -8.60 -8.68
N PHE A 136 -10.37 -8.04 -7.50
CA PHE A 136 -9.43 -6.93 -7.34
C PHE A 136 -8.04 -7.29 -7.89
N HIS A 137 -7.50 -8.45 -7.51
CA HIS A 137 -6.19 -8.91 -8.02
C HIS A 137 -6.18 -9.14 -9.52
N LEU A 138 -7.27 -9.65 -10.10
CA LEU A 138 -7.39 -9.90 -11.53
C LEU A 138 -7.43 -8.58 -12.31
N ILE A 139 -8.19 -7.60 -11.83
CA ILE A 139 -8.25 -6.25 -12.39
C ILE A 139 -6.87 -5.58 -12.23
N PHE A 140 -6.31 -5.62 -11.03
CA PHE A 140 -5.03 -4.98 -10.73
C PHE A 140 -3.89 -5.59 -11.57
N LYS A 141 -3.79 -6.93 -11.67
CA LYS A 141 -2.80 -7.63 -12.49
C LYS A 141 -2.92 -7.28 -13.98
N LYS A 142 -4.14 -7.11 -14.49
CA LYS A 142 -4.39 -6.81 -15.91
C LYS A 142 -4.06 -5.36 -16.29
N PHE A 143 -4.17 -4.44 -15.33
CA PHE A 143 -4.08 -2.98 -15.58
C PHE A 143 -2.91 -2.30 -14.86
N SER A 144 -2.23 -2.97 -13.93
CA SER A 144 -0.97 -2.52 -13.36
C SER A 144 0.17 -3.34 -13.98
N ASN A 145 1.23 -2.66 -14.41
CA ASN A 145 2.45 -3.32 -14.90
C ASN A 145 3.30 -3.92 -13.74
N LEU A 146 2.68 -4.19 -12.57
CA LEU A 146 3.36 -4.65 -11.37
C LEU A 146 3.22 -6.17 -11.25
N GLU A 147 4.32 -6.87 -11.35
CA GLU A 147 4.40 -8.31 -11.16
C GLU A 147 4.58 -8.66 -9.66
N ASN A 148 4.05 -9.83 -9.24
CA ASN A 148 4.35 -10.47 -7.95
C ASN A 148 3.88 -9.81 -6.65
N ILE A 149 2.87 -8.91 -6.66
CA ILE A 149 2.34 -8.28 -5.42
C ILE A 149 1.34 -9.17 -4.64
N GLN A 150 0.97 -10.33 -5.19
CA GLN A 150 -0.05 -11.20 -4.56
C GLN A 150 0.44 -11.74 -3.21
N ASN A 151 -0.34 -11.52 -2.14
CA ASN A 151 -0.07 -12.00 -0.78
C ASN A 151 1.21 -11.46 -0.13
N VAL A 152 1.78 -10.38 -0.68
CA VAL A 152 2.98 -9.71 -0.15
C VAL A 152 2.56 -8.46 0.62
N GLY A 153 2.95 -8.40 1.90
CA GLY A 153 2.75 -7.25 2.78
C GLY A 153 3.98 -6.34 2.86
N ASN A 154 4.09 -5.62 3.98
CA ASN A 154 5.29 -4.82 4.26
C ASN A 154 6.45 -5.67 4.77
N PHE A 155 6.19 -6.85 5.33
CA PHE A 155 7.20 -7.73 5.88
C PHE A 155 8.21 -8.17 4.82
N SER A 156 9.42 -7.64 4.90
CA SER A 156 10.49 -7.85 3.91
C SER A 156 11.85 -7.47 4.45
N ILE A 157 12.90 -7.95 3.81
CA ILE A 157 14.28 -7.49 3.99
C ILE A 157 14.88 -7.16 2.63
N MET A 158 15.65 -6.07 2.54
CA MET A 158 16.25 -5.59 1.29
C MET A 158 17.67 -5.13 1.50
N LYS A 159 18.47 -5.10 0.43
CA LYS A 159 19.80 -4.50 0.40
C LYS A 159 19.72 -2.98 0.35
N ARG A 160 20.81 -2.30 0.75
CA ARG A 160 20.92 -0.82 0.78
C ARG A 160 20.62 -0.19 -0.58
N ASN A 161 21.14 -0.73 -1.68
CA ASN A 161 20.90 -0.21 -3.03
C ASN A 161 19.41 -0.21 -3.41
N ALA A 162 18.66 -1.24 -3.00
CA ALA A 162 17.21 -1.30 -3.20
C ALA A 162 16.47 -0.25 -2.35
N LEU A 163 16.91 -0.01 -1.11
CA LEU A 163 16.36 1.05 -0.27
C LEU A 163 16.63 2.44 -0.87
N GLU A 164 17.84 2.71 -1.35
CA GLU A 164 18.18 4.01 -1.95
C GLU A 164 17.34 4.29 -3.19
N ALA A 165 17.18 3.30 -4.07
CA ALA A 165 16.26 3.39 -5.20
C ALA A 165 14.81 3.62 -4.75
N PHE A 166 14.36 2.94 -3.69
CA PHE A 166 13.03 3.13 -3.12
C PHE A 166 12.83 4.53 -2.53
N LEU A 167 13.82 5.08 -1.81
CA LEU A 167 13.75 6.41 -1.19
C LEU A 167 13.89 7.55 -2.21
N SER A 168 14.53 7.31 -3.37
CA SER A 168 14.61 8.29 -4.45
C SER A 168 13.27 8.63 -5.09
N MET A 169 12.28 7.73 -4.96
CA MET A 169 10.91 8.00 -5.39
C MET A 169 10.22 8.95 -4.40
N GLN A 170 9.74 10.09 -4.89
CA GLN A 170 9.24 11.19 -4.05
C GLN A 170 7.72 11.26 -3.96
N GLU A 171 7.02 10.26 -4.50
CA GLU A 171 5.54 10.24 -4.46
C GLU A 171 5.03 10.38 -3.03
N LYS A 172 4.07 11.28 -2.83
CA LYS A 172 3.43 11.52 -1.53
C LYS A 172 2.40 10.46 -1.18
N ASN A 173 1.71 9.95 -2.19
CA ASN A 173 0.77 8.85 -2.02
C ASN A 173 1.50 7.51 -2.17
N ARG A 174 2.17 7.09 -1.09
CA ARG A 174 3.04 5.91 -1.10
C ARG A 174 2.28 4.62 -0.84
N TYR A 175 2.21 3.76 -1.84
CA TYR A 175 1.83 2.36 -1.67
C TYR A 175 3.10 1.50 -1.69
N LEU A 176 3.70 1.25 -0.51
CA LEU A 176 5.04 0.66 -0.39
C LEU A 176 5.22 -0.68 -1.12
N PRO A 177 4.26 -1.64 -1.10
CA PRO A 177 4.42 -2.86 -1.88
C PRO A 177 4.52 -2.61 -3.38
N GLY A 178 3.74 -1.64 -3.89
CA GLY A 178 3.78 -1.23 -5.29
C GLY A 178 5.10 -0.58 -5.67
N LEU A 179 5.58 0.37 -4.86
CA LEU A 179 6.86 1.05 -5.08
C LEU A 179 8.03 0.08 -5.06
N ARG A 180 8.05 -0.88 -4.13
CA ARG A 180 9.10 -1.92 -4.07
C ARG A 180 9.08 -2.85 -5.28
N SER A 181 7.91 -3.12 -5.86
CA SER A 181 7.82 -3.86 -7.11
C SER A 181 8.30 -3.03 -8.31
N PHE A 182 7.99 -1.73 -8.30
CA PHE A 182 8.34 -0.80 -9.38
C PHE A 182 9.85 -0.62 -9.57
N ILE A 183 10.64 -0.66 -8.49
CA ILE A 183 12.12 -0.52 -8.59
C ILE A 183 12.81 -1.66 -9.36
N GLY A 184 12.12 -2.77 -9.65
CA GLY A 184 12.58 -3.83 -10.55
C GLY A 184 13.77 -4.68 -10.07
N PHE A 185 14.15 -4.61 -8.79
CA PHE A 185 15.21 -5.44 -8.21
C PHE A 185 14.78 -6.90 -8.12
N LYS A 186 15.75 -7.82 -8.13
CA LYS A 186 15.50 -9.26 -8.02
C LYS A 186 14.84 -9.61 -6.69
N GLN A 187 13.71 -10.32 -6.74
CA GLN A 187 12.86 -10.63 -5.61
C GLN A 187 12.93 -12.12 -5.23
N GLY A 188 13.00 -12.39 -3.92
CA GLY A 188 12.83 -13.72 -3.34
C GLY A 188 11.64 -13.73 -2.38
N PHE A 189 11.14 -14.93 -2.04
CA PHE A 189 9.99 -15.11 -1.14
C PHE A 189 10.28 -16.19 -0.11
N VAL A 190 9.84 -15.95 1.13
CA VAL A 190 9.79 -16.93 2.21
C VAL A 190 8.33 -17.04 2.65
N GLU A 191 7.76 -18.23 2.52
CA GLU A 191 6.35 -18.45 2.87
C GLU A 191 6.17 -18.63 4.37
N TYR A 192 5.10 -18.06 4.91
CA TYR A 192 4.74 -18.22 6.31
C TYR A 192 3.23 -18.22 6.55
N SER A 193 2.84 -18.89 7.61
CA SER A 193 1.46 -18.84 8.12
C SER A 193 1.34 -17.69 9.10
N ARG A 194 0.46 -16.73 8.80
CA ARG A 194 0.23 -15.58 9.68
C ARG A 194 -0.55 -16.03 10.92
N PRO A 195 -0.01 -15.92 12.13
CA PRO A 195 -0.74 -16.19 13.36
C PRO A 195 -1.93 -15.22 13.51
N GLU A 196 -2.91 -15.59 14.33
CA GLU A 196 -3.95 -14.66 14.75
C GLU A 196 -3.30 -13.54 15.58
N ARG A 197 -3.93 -12.36 15.57
CA ARG A 197 -3.43 -11.25 16.40
C ARG A 197 -3.34 -11.66 17.85
N ALA A 198 -2.19 -11.37 18.47
CA ALA A 198 -1.97 -11.65 19.88
C ALA A 198 -2.95 -10.84 20.78
N MET A 199 -3.27 -9.59 20.39
CA MET A 199 -4.24 -8.70 21.07
C MET A 199 -4.76 -7.61 20.13
N GLY A 200 -5.95 -7.04 20.41
CA GLY A 200 -6.51 -5.86 19.75
C GLY A 200 -7.53 -6.14 18.64
N GLU A 201 -8.37 -5.14 18.37
CA GLU A 201 -9.36 -5.19 17.28
C GLU A 201 -8.75 -4.82 15.91
N PRO A 202 -9.35 -5.27 14.79
CA PRO A 202 -8.89 -4.89 13.46
C PRO A 202 -8.96 -3.37 13.27
N LYS A 203 -7.80 -2.69 13.20
CA LYS A 203 -7.73 -1.21 13.03
C LYS A 203 -8.13 -0.74 11.62
N MET A 204 -8.30 -1.65 10.65
CA MET A 204 -8.73 -1.33 9.29
C MET A 204 -10.22 -1.62 9.09
N SER A 205 -11.01 -0.57 8.91
CA SER A 205 -12.40 -0.71 8.47
C SER A 205 -12.45 -1.10 6.98
N PHE A 206 -13.57 -1.69 6.55
CA PHE A 206 -13.80 -2.03 5.13
C PHE A 206 -13.62 -0.81 4.20
N MET A 207 -14.08 0.37 4.62
CA MET A 207 -13.93 1.62 3.86
C MET A 207 -12.47 2.03 3.68
N LYS A 208 -11.62 1.83 4.69
CA LYS A 208 -10.16 2.07 4.57
C LYS A 208 -9.50 1.10 3.58
N LEU A 209 -9.95 -0.17 3.55
CA LEU A 209 -9.46 -1.16 2.59
C LEU A 209 -9.85 -0.79 1.15
N VAL A 210 -11.09 -0.35 0.94
CA VAL A 210 -11.57 0.17 -0.35
C VAL A 210 -10.76 1.39 -0.77
N GLY A 211 -10.51 2.35 0.15
CA GLY A 211 -9.68 3.52 -0.12
C GLY A 211 -8.27 3.17 -0.60
N LEU A 212 -7.60 2.21 0.07
CA LEU A 212 -6.29 1.71 -0.36
C LEU A 212 -6.34 1.07 -1.76
N GLY A 213 -7.43 0.37 -2.08
CA GLY A 213 -7.64 -0.19 -3.42
C GLY A 213 -7.76 0.89 -4.48
N PHE A 214 -8.52 1.95 -4.21
CA PHE A 214 -8.62 3.12 -5.09
C PHE A 214 -7.26 3.81 -5.25
N ASP A 215 -6.54 4.05 -4.18
CA ASP A 215 -5.20 4.64 -4.24
C ASP A 215 -4.25 3.84 -5.10
N ALA A 216 -4.24 2.52 -4.97
CA ALA A 216 -3.42 1.63 -5.79
C ALA A 216 -3.83 1.69 -7.28
N ILE A 217 -5.13 1.69 -7.60
CA ILE A 217 -5.64 1.78 -8.99
C ILE A 217 -5.24 3.12 -9.61
N PHE A 218 -5.46 4.24 -8.92
CA PHE A 218 -5.14 5.57 -9.46
C PHE A 218 -3.64 5.84 -9.56
N SER A 219 -2.81 5.23 -8.70
CA SER A 219 -1.35 5.42 -8.70
C SER A 219 -0.63 4.52 -9.72
N PHE A 220 -1.09 3.29 -9.92
CA PHE A 220 -0.37 2.29 -10.71
C PHE A 220 -1.13 1.78 -11.94
N SER A 221 -2.31 2.35 -12.24
CA SER A 221 -3.12 1.90 -13.36
C SER A 221 -3.75 3.07 -14.12
N ASN A 222 -3.82 2.96 -15.42
CA ASN A 222 -4.55 3.89 -16.28
C ASN A 222 -6.03 3.46 -16.50
N LEU A 223 -6.50 2.50 -15.68
CA LEU A 223 -7.87 1.97 -15.77
C LEU A 223 -8.95 3.06 -15.68
N PRO A 224 -8.91 4.02 -14.72
CA PRO A 224 -9.94 5.06 -14.63
C PRO A 224 -10.07 5.88 -15.91
N VAL A 225 -8.93 6.26 -16.50
CA VAL A 225 -8.90 7.01 -17.77
C VAL A 225 -9.46 6.17 -18.92
N LYS A 226 -9.10 4.87 -18.98
CA LYS A 226 -9.63 3.95 -20.01
C LYS A 226 -11.13 3.75 -19.89
N ILE A 227 -11.67 3.66 -18.66
CA ILE A 227 -13.13 3.58 -18.44
C ILE A 227 -13.82 4.81 -19.02
N CYS A 228 -13.33 6.03 -18.73
CA CYS A 228 -13.89 7.26 -19.29
C CYS A 228 -13.81 7.28 -20.82
N LEU A 229 -12.66 6.89 -21.39
CA LEU A 229 -12.47 6.85 -22.84
C LEU A 229 -13.43 5.85 -23.49
N TYR A 230 -13.50 4.61 -23.00
CA TYR A 230 -14.37 3.58 -23.57
C TYR A 230 -15.86 3.90 -23.37
N SER A 231 -16.26 4.50 -22.25
CA SER A 231 -17.64 4.94 -22.06
C SER A 231 -18.03 6.06 -23.05
N GLY A 232 -17.11 6.99 -23.33
CA GLY A 232 -17.30 8.01 -24.36
C GLY A 232 -17.41 7.41 -25.76
N LEU A 233 -16.51 6.49 -26.14
CA LEU A 233 -16.56 5.80 -27.45
C LEU A 233 -17.85 4.97 -27.59
N THR A 234 -18.28 4.28 -26.53
CA THR A 234 -19.56 3.54 -26.53
C THR A 234 -20.74 4.49 -26.71
N GLY A 235 -20.72 5.66 -26.07
CA GLY A 235 -21.72 6.70 -26.25
C GLY A 235 -21.82 7.19 -27.69
N ILE A 236 -20.68 7.45 -28.34
CA ILE A 236 -20.63 7.85 -29.75
C ILE A 236 -21.22 6.74 -30.65
N LEU A 237 -20.85 5.49 -30.41
CA LEU A 237 -21.40 4.35 -31.15
C LEU A 237 -22.91 4.25 -31.03
N LEU A 238 -23.43 4.40 -29.80
CA LEU A 238 -24.89 4.39 -29.56
C LEU A 238 -25.60 5.54 -30.26
N ILE A 239 -25.01 6.74 -30.29
CA ILE A 239 -25.55 7.87 -31.02
C ILE A 239 -25.61 7.58 -32.52
N ILE A 240 -24.55 7.02 -33.12
CA ILE A 240 -24.53 6.63 -34.53
C ILE A 240 -25.63 5.62 -34.82
N LEU A 241 -25.78 4.57 -34.01
CA LEU A 241 -26.83 3.55 -34.19
C LEU A 241 -28.23 4.16 -34.03
N ALA A 242 -28.44 5.08 -33.10
CA ALA A 242 -29.70 5.81 -32.92
C ALA A 242 -30.04 6.67 -34.15
N LEU A 243 -29.05 7.39 -34.71
CA LEU A 243 -29.22 8.17 -35.94
C LEU A 243 -29.60 7.31 -37.12
N LEU A 244 -28.96 6.15 -37.30
CA LEU A 244 -29.31 5.17 -38.36
C LEU A 244 -30.73 4.64 -38.16
N TYR A 245 -31.12 4.29 -36.93
CA TYR A 245 -32.48 3.84 -36.59
C TYR A 245 -33.55 4.91 -36.94
N ILE A 246 -33.31 6.16 -36.57
CA ILE A 246 -34.20 7.27 -36.89
C ILE A 246 -34.30 7.50 -38.39
N ALA A 247 -33.18 7.45 -39.13
CA ALA A 247 -33.15 7.59 -40.59
C ALA A 247 -33.98 6.51 -41.28
N ILE A 248 -33.81 5.25 -40.89
CA ILE A 248 -34.60 4.10 -41.42
C ILE A 248 -36.09 4.27 -41.06
N GLY A 249 -36.42 4.60 -39.81
CA GLY A 249 -37.80 4.81 -39.37
C GLY A 249 -38.51 5.93 -40.12
N LYS A 250 -37.77 6.98 -40.49
CA LYS A 250 -38.31 8.08 -41.31
C LYS A 250 -38.61 7.66 -42.78
N ILE A 251 -37.77 6.76 -43.36
CA ILE A 251 -37.98 6.22 -44.69
C ILE A 251 -39.16 5.23 -44.71
N THR A 252 -39.31 4.43 -43.67
CA THR A 252 -40.37 3.40 -43.56
C THR A 252 -41.70 3.96 -43.01
N GLY A 253 -41.80 5.23 -42.65
CA GLY A 253 -43.02 5.85 -42.08
C GLY A 253 -43.28 5.47 -40.64
N LEU A 254 -42.40 4.73 -39.98
CA LEU A 254 -42.46 4.29 -38.58
C LEU A 254 -41.66 5.24 -37.66
N ALA A 255 -41.90 6.54 -37.74
CA ALA A 255 -41.20 7.53 -36.92
C ALA A 255 -41.53 7.32 -35.43
N PRO A 256 -40.59 6.94 -34.58
CA PRO A 256 -40.88 6.76 -33.15
C PRO A 256 -41.11 8.11 -32.45
N LEU A 257 -42.02 8.12 -31.48
CA LEU A 257 -42.21 9.22 -30.55
C LEU A 257 -40.91 9.43 -29.74
N GLY A 258 -40.10 10.46 -30.09
CA GLY A 258 -38.69 10.56 -29.67
C GLY A 258 -38.48 11.18 -28.27
N TRP A 259 -39.49 11.56 -27.48
CA TRP A 259 -39.28 12.33 -26.26
C TRP A 259 -38.50 11.58 -25.18
N SER A 260 -38.87 10.31 -24.94
CA SER A 260 -38.18 9.45 -23.95
C SER A 260 -36.72 9.15 -24.32
N SER A 261 -36.43 8.99 -25.62
CA SER A 261 -35.06 8.74 -26.09
C SER A 261 -34.16 9.98 -25.95
N ILE A 262 -34.70 11.17 -26.16
CA ILE A 262 -34.00 12.44 -25.96
C ILE A 262 -33.58 12.59 -24.50
N ILE A 263 -34.51 12.41 -23.54
CA ILE A 263 -34.23 12.53 -22.12
C ILE A 263 -33.17 11.48 -21.70
N LEU A 264 -33.33 10.21 -22.11
CA LEU A 264 -32.37 9.16 -21.79
C LEU A 264 -30.96 9.48 -22.31
N SER A 265 -30.88 10.02 -23.54
CA SER A 265 -29.60 10.43 -24.14
C SER A 265 -28.94 11.57 -23.37
N ILE A 266 -29.73 12.58 -22.93
CA ILE A 266 -29.21 13.70 -22.14
C ILE A 266 -28.66 13.20 -20.79
N TYR A 267 -29.42 12.36 -20.08
CA TYR A 267 -28.95 11.78 -18.81
C TYR A 267 -27.71 10.90 -19.00
N PHE A 268 -27.66 10.09 -20.05
CA PHE A 268 -26.51 9.25 -20.33
C PHE A 268 -25.25 10.08 -20.61
N ILE A 269 -25.33 11.06 -21.52
CA ILE A 269 -24.22 11.95 -21.86
C ILE A 269 -23.78 12.74 -20.62
N GLY A 270 -24.73 13.32 -19.88
CA GLY A 270 -24.44 14.05 -18.66
C GLY A 270 -23.75 13.20 -17.59
N SER A 271 -24.18 11.94 -17.42
CA SER A 271 -23.56 11.02 -16.46
C SER A 271 -22.13 10.66 -16.86
N VAL A 272 -21.88 10.40 -18.15
CA VAL A 272 -20.53 10.12 -18.67
C VAL A 272 -19.62 11.34 -18.52
N GLN A 273 -20.14 12.54 -18.79
CA GLN A 273 -19.38 13.79 -18.59
C GLN A 273 -19.03 14.01 -17.12
N LEU A 274 -19.97 13.88 -16.20
CA LEU A 274 -19.71 14.03 -14.76
C LEU A 274 -18.70 13.01 -14.23
N LEU A 275 -18.80 11.75 -14.69
CA LEU A 275 -17.82 10.72 -14.35
C LEU A 275 -16.42 11.10 -14.85
N SER A 276 -16.32 11.55 -16.10
CA SER A 276 -15.04 11.95 -16.71
C SER A 276 -14.40 13.15 -15.98
N ILE A 277 -15.23 14.15 -15.64
CA ILE A 277 -14.79 15.32 -14.84
C ILE A 277 -14.34 14.88 -13.45
N GLY A 278 -15.07 13.96 -12.81
CA GLY A 278 -14.70 13.41 -11.51
C GLY A 278 -13.32 12.69 -11.53
N VAL A 279 -13.07 11.85 -12.53
CA VAL A 279 -11.79 11.20 -12.72
C VAL A 279 -10.68 12.22 -12.98
N LEU A 280 -10.92 13.20 -13.84
CA LEU A 280 -9.97 14.29 -14.11
C LEU A 280 -9.67 15.09 -12.83
N GLY A 281 -10.70 15.42 -12.05
CA GLY A 281 -10.57 16.08 -10.76
C GLY A 281 -9.68 15.33 -9.77
N GLU A 282 -9.80 13.99 -9.71
CA GLU A 282 -8.94 13.14 -8.87
C GLU A 282 -7.47 13.21 -9.30
N TYR A 283 -7.17 13.16 -10.61
CA TYR A 283 -5.78 13.32 -11.09
C TYR A 283 -5.23 14.72 -10.82
N ILE A 284 -6.03 15.77 -11.05
CA ILE A 284 -5.63 17.15 -10.72
C ILE A 284 -5.35 17.29 -9.23
N PHE A 285 -6.18 16.71 -8.36
CA PHE A 285 -5.97 16.74 -6.91
C PHE A 285 -4.70 16.00 -6.48
N ARG A 286 -4.36 14.88 -7.13
CA ARG A 286 -3.08 14.17 -6.89
C ARG A 286 -1.88 15.02 -7.32
N ILE A 287 -1.93 15.62 -8.51
CA ILE A 287 -0.89 16.55 -8.99
C ILE A 287 -0.76 17.73 -8.02
N TYR A 288 -1.87 18.31 -7.58
CA TYR A 288 -1.87 19.40 -6.60
C TYR A 288 -1.20 18.99 -5.29
N LYS A 289 -1.47 17.79 -4.76
CA LYS A 289 -0.78 17.28 -3.57
C LYS A 289 0.73 17.13 -3.77
N GLU A 290 1.17 16.65 -4.95
CA GLU A 290 2.60 16.54 -5.27
C GLU A 290 3.27 17.92 -5.32
N THR A 291 2.63 18.91 -5.96
CA THR A 291 3.19 20.28 -6.11
C THR A 291 3.25 21.06 -4.80
N GLN A 292 2.44 20.72 -3.79
CA GLN A 292 2.48 21.39 -2.47
C GLN A 292 3.83 21.24 -1.74
N SER A 293 4.68 20.30 -2.14
CA SER A 293 6.01 20.06 -1.53
C SER A 293 6.00 19.89 0.00
N ARG A 294 4.85 19.56 0.60
CA ARG A 294 4.75 19.25 2.03
C ARG A 294 5.48 17.94 2.32
N PRO A 295 6.23 17.82 3.43
CA PRO A 295 6.91 16.59 3.79
C PRO A 295 5.89 15.47 4.06
N ILE A 296 6.27 14.22 3.75
CA ILE A 296 5.46 13.01 3.98
C ILE A 296 5.25 12.79 5.48
N PHE A 297 6.24 13.13 6.30
CA PHE A 297 6.24 13.03 7.75
C PHE A 297 7.03 14.19 8.37
N ILE A 298 6.79 14.45 9.64
CA ILE A 298 7.57 15.41 10.46
C ILE A 298 7.98 14.70 11.73
N VAL A 299 9.28 14.64 12.00
CA VAL A 299 9.83 14.06 13.21
C VAL A 299 9.77 15.08 14.33
N SER A 300 9.16 14.72 15.45
CA SER A 300 9.15 15.53 16.67
C SER A 300 10.33 15.22 17.58
N LYS A 301 10.74 13.95 17.64
CA LYS A 301 11.85 13.49 18.49
C LYS A 301 12.48 12.22 17.94
N PHE A 302 13.82 12.15 18.00
CA PHE A 302 14.58 10.93 17.76
C PHE A 302 15.41 10.60 19.01
N ILE A 303 15.29 9.37 19.50
CA ILE A 303 15.95 8.85 20.67
C ILE A 303 16.87 7.73 20.19
N GLU A 304 18.17 7.99 20.22
CA GLU A 304 19.24 7.05 19.84
C GLU A 304 19.87 6.34 21.04
#